data_ecbd0b2aa05b13070394f9acf1090b28
#
_entry.id   ecbd0b2aa05b13070394f9acf1090b28
#
_cell.length_a   1.000
_cell.length_b   1.000
_cell.length_c   1.000
_cell.angle_alpha   90.00
_cell.angle_beta   90.00
_cell.angle_gamma   90.00
#
_symmetry.space_group_name_H-M   'P 1'
#
loop_
_entity.id
_entity.type
_entity.pdbx_description
1 polymer ?
#
loop_
_entity_poly.entity_id
_entity_poly.type
_entity_poly.pdbx_seq_one_letter_code
_entity_poly.pdbx_strand_id
1 'polypeptide(L)'
;MKTFTTYIISCLSSLLLVATLSSVTLTAQSGFQTDAIQYESLQVRNRAGVLSVSCQIVIPQDATPRSKALLIQPVYKTAQAEEILLPHLILNGKWQAPYYEREVALQSHEEYMNTRPYGVATLSGQHDAEPLTINYEVTQALPKGATGALEMRYYGMDCCDTDPLGLLALTPAKSDRITITEDNLSPLLAAQDEPTKRRQEEIELRINYRFDRSEVLPNYRQNNEQLTALSNALAPILKDPTSYKVVLGSITGYASPEGPELHNKGLSERRAQSIKQYLIAQYGETLFGNLQVIGAGADWTGLREVIGRSTGRADQEDVLSILSADYTPERRQEELAKLSTYGDLLRNVYPPLRRSTLRLEYEVRAFSLEESIEVMKTRPKDLSVSELNRIAHAYEQQGRNADEVYRIAATCNPTNVGAQLNYSRRLLLAGKLAEAWQILQPLQAEPAAYNNIGVYYMLSGNEQLAEQYLRQALTTTDAAVARHNLEAFAL
;
A
#
# COMPACT_ATOMS: atom_id res chain seq x y z
N MET A 1 41.17 31.65 1.76
CA MET A 1 40.95 31.62 3.22
C MET A 1 39.78 32.55 3.55
N LYS A 2 38.63 32.04 3.67
CA LYS A 2 37.52 32.71 4.36
C LYS A 2 37.07 31.78 5.48
N THR A 3 37.45 32.19 6.66
CA THR A 3 37.07 31.62 7.95
C THR A 3 35.56 31.68 8.11
N PHE A 4 34.93 30.57 8.49
CA PHE A 4 33.55 30.51 8.93
C PHE A 4 33.29 31.53 10.04
N THR A 5 32.50 32.53 9.75
CA THR A 5 32.02 33.48 10.77
C THR A 5 30.78 32.86 11.39
N THR A 6 30.95 32.40 12.61
CA THR A 6 29.90 31.87 13.48
C THR A 6 28.97 33.01 13.85
N TYR A 7 27.71 32.96 13.40
CA TYR A 7 26.66 33.79 13.98
C TYR A 7 26.06 33.07 15.18
N ILE A 8 26.40 33.56 16.35
CA ILE A 8 25.74 33.18 17.61
C ILE A 8 24.49 34.05 17.75
N ILE A 9 23.31 33.46 17.67
CA ILE A 9 22.11 34.03 18.27
C ILE A 9 21.61 33.00 19.29
N SER A 10 21.75 33.39 20.54
CA SER A 10 21.31 32.71 21.73
C SER A 10 19.77 32.71 21.81
N CYS A 11 19.18 31.53 21.96
CA CYS A 11 17.95 31.39 22.76
C CYS A 11 17.89 30.00 23.39
N LEU A 12 17.80 30.03 24.70
CA LEU A 12 17.74 28.91 25.62
C LEU A 12 16.48 28.07 25.44
N SER A 13 16.65 26.78 25.37
CA SER A 13 16.08 25.76 26.28
C SER A 13 16.32 24.38 25.65
N SER A 14 17.23 23.69 26.29
CA SER A 14 17.66 22.33 25.98
C SER A 14 16.60 21.32 26.37
N LEU A 15 16.15 20.55 25.37
CA LEU A 15 15.68 19.17 25.59
C LEU A 15 16.28 18.30 24.46
N LEU A 16 17.22 17.45 24.85
CA LEU A 16 17.76 16.42 23.96
C LEU A 16 16.65 15.47 23.53
N LEU A 17 16.33 15.43 22.24
CA LEU A 17 15.50 14.39 21.64
C LEU A 17 16.38 13.62 20.63
N VAL A 18 16.77 12.43 21.02
CA VAL A 18 17.47 11.47 20.14
C VAL A 18 16.46 10.90 19.16
N ALA A 19 16.64 11.15 17.87
CA ALA A 19 15.87 10.54 16.82
C ALA A 19 16.22 9.05 16.72
N THR A 20 15.25 8.15 16.88
CA THR A 20 15.42 6.71 16.64
C THR A 20 15.50 6.43 15.16
N LEU A 21 16.67 5.98 14.72
CA LEU A 21 17.05 5.64 13.36
C LEU A 21 16.44 4.30 12.92
N SER A 22 15.72 4.31 11.80
CA SER A 22 15.43 3.08 11.03
C SER A 22 16.54 2.93 9.99
N SER A 23 17.57 2.12 10.29
CA SER A 23 18.69 1.89 9.38
C SER A 23 18.34 0.88 8.29
N VAL A 24 18.46 1.29 7.05
CA VAL A 24 18.61 0.38 5.91
C VAL A 24 20.09 -0.03 5.85
N THR A 25 20.35 -1.33 5.72
CA THR A 25 21.67 -1.93 5.72
C THR A 25 22.60 -1.30 4.67
N LEU A 26 23.60 -0.56 5.15
CA LEU A 26 24.73 -0.09 4.36
C LEU A 26 25.78 -1.19 4.25
N THR A 27 26.21 -1.49 3.03
CA THR A 27 27.43 -2.28 2.82
C THR A 27 28.62 -1.39 3.16
N ALA A 28 29.39 -1.78 4.18
CA ALA A 28 30.60 -1.07 4.60
C ALA A 28 31.62 -1.04 3.46
N GLN A 29 31.61 0.04 2.69
CA GLN A 29 32.77 0.37 1.84
C GLN A 29 33.84 0.99 2.71
N SER A 30 35.06 0.45 2.61
CA SER A 30 36.17 0.66 3.49
C SER A 30 36.50 2.14 3.73
N GLY A 31 36.31 2.61 4.94
CA GLY A 31 36.88 3.83 5.47
C GLY A 31 35.96 5.03 5.68
N PHE A 32 34.70 5.02 5.21
CA PHE A 32 33.73 6.04 5.54
C PHE A 32 32.88 5.63 6.76
N GLN A 33 32.61 6.57 7.67
CA GLN A 33 31.78 6.34 8.88
C GLN A 33 30.51 7.18 8.82
N THR A 34 29.67 6.91 7.83
CA THR A 34 28.42 7.66 7.61
C THR A 34 27.39 7.44 8.72
N ASP A 35 27.41 6.28 9.36
CA ASP A 35 26.50 5.91 10.45
C ASP A 35 26.78 6.67 11.75
N ALA A 36 28.00 7.22 11.89
CA ALA A 36 28.38 8.03 13.04
C ALA A 36 27.96 9.51 12.91
N ILE A 37 27.45 9.92 11.74
CA ILE A 37 26.94 11.27 11.51
C ILE A 37 25.57 11.39 12.17
N GLN A 38 25.39 12.39 13.04
CA GLN A 38 24.16 12.61 13.78
C GLN A 38 23.44 13.86 13.28
N TYR A 39 22.11 13.81 13.28
CA TYR A 39 21.25 14.92 12.89
C TYR A 39 20.42 15.32 14.09
N GLU A 40 20.73 16.47 14.66
CA GLU A 40 20.05 16.99 15.85
C GLU A 40 19.12 18.14 15.49
N SER A 41 18.05 18.32 16.29
CA SER A 41 17.09 19.42 16.14
C SER A 41 16.50 19.53 14.72
N LEU A 42 16.29 18.40 14.05
CA LEU A 42 15.76 18.39 12.71
C LEU A 42 14.32 18.95 12.68
N GLN A 43 14.13 19.98 11.86
CA GLN A 43 12.84 20.55 11.53
C GLN A 43 12.66 20.57 10.01
N VAL A 44 11.59 19.96 9.54
CA VAL A 44 11.17 20.03 8.14
C VAL A 44 9.77 20.63 8.12
N ARG A 45 9.63 21.81 7.55
CA ARG A 45 8.36 22.55 7.48
C ARG A 45 8.03 22.83 6.02
N ASN A 46 6.78 22.65 5.68
CA ASN A 46 6.27 23.05 4.37
C ASN A 46 5.13 24.05 4.58
N ARG A 47 5.39 25.34 4.37
CA ARG A 47 4.40 26.42 4.49
C ARG A 47 4.25 27.13 3.16
N ALA A 48 3.02 27.24 2.68
CA ALA A 48 2.68 28.02 1.49
C ALA A 48 3.50 27.67 0.23
N GLY A 49 3.90 26.39 0.08
CA GLY A 49 4.72 25.95 -1.05
C GLY A 49 6.22 26.28 -0.88
N VAL A 50 6.66 26.55 0.34
CA VAL A 50 8.08 26.73 0.69
C VAL A 50 8.49 25.66 1.69
N LEU A 51 9.40 24.78 1.30
CA LEU A 51 10.07 23.83 2.17
C LEU A 51 11.15 24.58 2.97
N SER A 52 11.12 24.46 4.28
CA SER A 52 12.20 24.90 5.17
C SER A 52 12.76 23.65 5.88
N VAL A 53 14.05 23.46 5.74
CA VAL A 53 14.78 22.38 6.43
C VAL A 53 15.84 23.00 7.31
N SER A 54 15.81 22.70 8.61
CA SER A 54 16.87 23.10 9.54
C SER A 54 17.27 21.92 10.43
N CYS A 55 18.57 21.74 10.62
CA CYS A 55 19.13 20.76 11.56
C CYS A 55 20.57 21.11 11.93
N GLN A 56 21.04 20.55 13.02
CA GLN A 56 22.47 20.50 13.35
C GLN A 56 23.00 19.14 12.89
N ILE A 57 24.08 19.16 12.09
CA ILE A 57 24.74 17.97 11.60
C ILE A 57 26.05 17.84 12.39
N VAL A 58 26.14 16.80 13.21
CA VAL A 58 27.33 16.51 14.04
C VAL A 58 28.14 15.43 13.33
N ILE A 59 29.34 15.77 12.92
CA ILE A 59 30.17 14.99 12.02
C ILE A 59 31.50 14.63 12.73
N PRO A 60 31.78 13.35 12.99
CA PRO A 60 33.06 12.90 13.51
C PRO A 60 34.21 13.31 12.58
N GLN A 61 35.34 13.64 13.16
CA GLN A 61 36.53 14.09 12.39
C GLN A 61 37.14 12.98 11.51
N ASP A 62 36.78 11.75 11.74
CA ASP A 62 37.17 10.55 10.97
C ASP A 62 36.05 10.00 10.09
N ALA A 63 34.95 10.77 9.88
CA ALA A 63 33.82 10.35 9.05
C ALA A 63 34.19 10.07 7.59
N THR A 64 35.31 10.65 7.08
CA THR A 64 35.84 10.38 5.75
C THR A 64 37.31 10.01 5.77
N PRO A 65 37.77 9.10 4.90
CA PRO A 65 39.20 8.82 4.73
C PRO A 65 40.00 10.08 4.36
N ARG A 66 41.23 10.17 4.80
CA ARG A 66 42.06 11.36 4.57
C ARG A 66 42.31 11.71 3.11
N SER A 67 42.26 10.73 2.20
CA SER A 67 42.46 10.88 0.75
C SER A 67 41.20 10.97 -0.07
N LYS A 68 40.02 10.96 0.56
CA LYS A 68 38.73 10.99 -0.11
C LYS A 68 37.86 12.15 0.40
N ALA A 69 36.75 12.42 -0.27
CA ALA A 69 35.72 13.33 0.22
C ALA A 69 34.41 12.59 0.40
N LEU A 70 33.55 13.09 1.28
CA LEU A 70 32.19 12.64 1.49
C LEU A 70 31.24 13.74 1.04
N LEU A 71 30.37 13.43 0.09
CA LEU A 71 29.27 14.27 -0.31
C LEU A 71 28.01 13.85 0.46
N ILE A 72 27.39 14.79 1.16
CA ILE A 72 26.07 14.63 1.78
C ILE A 72 25.06 15.40 0.95
N GLN A 73 24.18 14.68 0.25
CA GLN A 73 23.14 15.25 -0.60
C GLN A 73 21.78 15.09 0.08
N PRO A 74 21.21 16.15 0.67
CA PRO A 74 19.84 16.12 1.13
C PRO A 74 18.90 16.13 -0.08
N VAL A 75 17.89 15.24 -0.05
CA VAL A 75 16.89 15.08 -1.10
C VAL A 75 15.52 15.10 -0.47
N TYR A 76 14.65 15.99 -0.91
CA TYR A 76 13.26 15.94 -0.55
C TYR A 76 12.48 15.18 -1.62
N LYS A 77 11.99 13.99 -1.25
CA LYS A 77 11.25 13.11 -2.15
C LYS A 77 9.77 13.32 -1.96
N THR A 78 9.10 13.80 -2.99
CA THR A 78 7.66 14.05 -2.94
C THR A 78 6.85 12.75 -2.98
N ALA A 79 5.59 12.81 -2.57
CA ALA A 79 4.66 11.67 -2.65
C ALA A 79 4.43 11.18 -4.09
N GLN A 80 4.67 12.04 -5.10
CA GLN A 80 4.64 11.71 -6.52
C GLN A 80 5.96 11.12 -7.04
N ALA A 81 6.90 10.81 -6.14
CA ALA A 81 8.24 10.33 -6.44
C ALA A 81 9.15 11.33 -7.21
N GLU A 82 8.80 12.62 -7.23
CA GLU A 82 9.67 13.67 -7.71
C GLU A 82 10.76 13.94 -6.66
N GLU A 83 12.00 14.07 -7.11
CA GLU A 83 13.15 14.31 -6.25
C GLU A 83 13.60 15.77 -6.36
N ILE A 84 13.63 16.47 -5.23
CA ILE A 84 14.09 17.84 -5.13
C ILE A 84 15.41 17.83 -4.38
N LEU A 85 16.49 18.10 -5.09
CA LEU A 85 17.83 18.18 -4.51
C LEU A 85 17.97 19.49 -3.74
N LEU A 86 18.36 19.39 -2.47
CA LEU A 86 18.68 20.55 -1.64
C LEU A 86 20.19 20.79 -1.69
N PRO A 87 20.67 21.98 -1.34
CA PRO A 87 22.10 22.29 -1.34
C PRO A 87 22.92 21.29 -0.50
N HIS A 88 23.93 20.69 -1.11
CA HIS A 88 24.71 19.59 -0.57
C HIS A 88 25.91 20.08 0.28
N LEU A 89 26.48 19.19 1.06
CA LEU A 89 27.71 19.39 1.86
C LEU A 89 28.83 18.55 1.30
N ILE A 90 30.06 19.11 1.28
CA ILE A 90 31.29 18.41 0.91
C ILE A 90 32.24 18.38 2.11
N LEU A 91 32.61 17.21 2.53
CA LEU A 91 33.53 16.96 3.66
C LEU A 91 34.81 16.35 3.11
N ASN A 92 35.80 17.17 2.94
CA ASN A 92 37.12 16.71 2.44
C ASN A 92 37.93 16.08 3.55
N GLY A 93 38.53 14.94 3.28
CA GLY A 93 39.65 14.44 4.08
C GLY A 93 40.87 15.37 3.92
N LYS A 94 41.76 15.35 4.91
CA LYS A 94 42.90 16.28 5.01
C LYS A 94 43.74 16.35 3.74
N TRP A 95 43.91 15.24 3.02
CA TRP A 95 44.73 15.19 1.80
C TRP A 95 43.93 15.49 0.54
N GLN A 96 42.61 15.34 0.59
CA GLN A 96 41.72 15.65 -0.54
C GLN A 96 41.42 17.16 -0.66
N ALA A 97 41.42 17.92 0.43
CA ALA A 97 41.09 19.32 0.43
C ALA A 97 41.86 20.18 -0.58
N PRO A 98 43.20 20.06 -0.73
CA PRO A 98 43.91 20.85 -1.74
C PRO A 98 43.54 20.53 -3.18
N TYR A 99 43.13 19.29 -3.48
CA TYR A 99 42.65 18.89 -4.81
C TYR A 99 41.31 19.50 -5.10
N TYR A 100 40.37 19.47 -4.15
CA TYR A 100 39.09 20.11 -4.26
C TYR A 100 39.21 21.64 -4.47
N GLU A 101 40.04 22.32 -3.68
CA GLU A 101 40.28 23.77 -3.83
C GLU A 101 40.79 24.10 -5.22
N ARG A 102 41.69 23.27 -5.79
CA ARG A 102 42.22 23.44 -7.14
C ARG A 102 41.17 23.21 -8.20
N GLU A 103 40.30 22.23 -8.06
CA GLU A 103 39.19 21.94 -8.97
C GLU A 103 38.22 23.11 -9.02
N VAL A 104 37.79 23.61 -7.88
CA VAL A 104 36.91 24.78 -7.76
C VAL A 104 37.56 26.02 -8.39
N ALA A 105 38.87 26.21 -8.24
CA ALA A 105 39.56 27.35 -8.83
C ALA A 105 39.64 27.29 -10.36
N LEU A 106 39.44 26.12 -10.97
CA LEU A 106 39.46 25.91 -12.43
C LEU A 106 38.04 25.99 -13.07
N GLN A 107 37.00 25.98 -12.27
CA GLN A 107 35.63 26.11 -12.77
C GLN A 107 35.31 27.54 -13.26
N SER A 108 34.46 27.65 -14.25
CA SER A 108 33.89 28.95 -14.62
C SER A 108 32.97 29.48 -13.49
N HIS A 109 32.78 30.80 -13.45
CA HIS A 109 31.90 31.41 -12.45
C HIS A 109 30.45 30.85 -12.53
N GLU A 110 29.94 30.64 -13.73
CA GLU A 110 28.60 30.10 -13.96
C GLU A 110 28.47 28.64 -13.49
N GLU A 111 29.46 27.82 -13.81
CA GLU A 111 29.54 26.41 -13.39
C GLU A 111 29.60 26.29 -11.86
N TYR A 112 30.45 27.09 -11.22
CA TYR A 112 30.53 27.16 -9.75
C TYR A 112 29.20 27.58 -9.11
N MET A 113 28.52 28.59 -9.65
CA MET A 113 27.26 29.06 -9.09
C MET A 113 26.15 28.03 -9.21
N ASN A 114 26.15 27.23 -10.27
CA ASN A 114 25.16 26.15 -10.49
C ASN A 114 25.39 24.91 -9.61
N THR A 115 26.65 24.65 -9.22
CA THR A 115 27.04 23.47 -8.43
C THR A 115 27.46 23.81 -7.01
N ARG A 116 27.32 25.07 -6.58
CA ARG A 116 27.80 25.56 -5.29
C ARG A 116 27.24 24.76 -4.10
N PRO A 117 28.11 24.14 -3.28
CA PRO A 117 27.68 23.43 -2.09
C PRO A 117 27.16 24.41 -1.03
N TYR A 118 26.30 23.93 -0.13
CA TYR A 118 25.90 24.65 1.09
C TYR A 118 27.12 24.96 1.97
N GLY A 119 27.99 23.98 2.12
CA GLY A 119 29.21 24.14 2.88
C GLY A 119 30.29 23.15 2.46
N VAL A 120 31.53 23.56 2.62
CA VAL A 120 32.71 22.71 2.44
C VAL A 120 33.50 22.74 3.71
N ALA A 121 33.89 21.56 4.24
CA ALA A 121 34.72 21.45 5.40
C ALA A 121 35.84 20.43 5.18
N THR A 122 36.93 20.58 5.92
CA THR A 122 38.05 19.61 5.92
C THR A 122 38.12 18.93 7.27
N LEU A 123 38.05 17.60 7.26
CA LEU A 123 38.13 16.76 8.46
C LEU A 123 39.59 16.36 8.74
N SER A 124 39.94 16.32 10.01
CA SER A 124 41.33 16.00 10.45
C SER A 124 41.69 14.53 10.27
N GLY A 125 40.69 13.64 10.24
CA GLY A 125 40.86 12.20 10.24
C GLY A 125 41.36 11.64 11.59
N GLN A 126 41.11 12.34 12.70
CA GLN A 126 41.47 11.93 14.07
C GLN A 126 40.19 11.51 14.81
N HIS A 127 40.17 10.27 15.31
CA HIS A 127 39.00 9.70 15.98
C HIS A 127 38.59 10.44 17.25
N ASP A 128 39.60 10.86 18.06
CA ASP A 128 39.34 11.50 19.37
C ASP A 128 39.28 13.03 19.31
N ALA A 129 39.21 13.62 18.10
CA ALA A 129 39.06 15.06 17.94
C ALA A 129 37.58 15.48 18.09
N GLU A 130 37.32 16.71 18.56
CA GLU A 130 35.98 17.26 18.67
C GLU A 130 35.22 17.16 17.33
N PRO A 131 33.99 16.68 17.32
CA PRO A 131 33.16 16.60 16.12
C PRO A 131 32.96 17.97 15.48
N LEU A 132 32.87 18.02 14.19
CA LEU A 132 32.44 19.21 13.46
C LEU A 132 30.89 19.33 13.53
N THR A 133 30.41 20.48 14.00
CA THR A 133 28.98 20.75 13.97
C THR A 133 28.67 21.77 12.87
N ILE A 134 27.73 21.44 11.97
CA ILE A 134 27.26 22.31 10.91
C ILE A 134 25.78 22.60 11.13
N ASN A 135 25.42 23.88 11.23
CA ASN A 135 24.03 24.30 11.20
C ASN A 135 23.57 24.38 9.75
N TYR A 136 22.71 23.43 9.36
CA TYR A 136 22.13 23.38 8.03
C TYR A 136 20.74 24.03 8.06
N GLU A 137 20.55 25.07 7.27
CA GLU A 137 19.28 25.78 7.16
C GLU A 137 19.07 26.19 5.70
N VAL A 138 18.01 25.60 5.09
CA VAL A 138 17.71 25.79 3.66
C VAL A 138 16.23 25.99 3.47
N THR A 139 15.88 26.90 2.58
CA THR A 139 14.51 27.10 2.08
C THR A 139 14.46 26.83 0.59
N GLN A 140 13.45 26.06 0.15
CA GLN A 140 13.27 25.66 -1.25
C GLN A 140 11.81 25.79 -1.65
N ALA A 141 11.54 26.41 -2.81
CA ALA A 141 10.20 26.41 -3.36
C ALA A 141 9.78 25.00 -3.78
N LEU A 142 8.55 24.61 -3.42
CA LEU A 142 7.95 23.34 -3.81
C LEU A 142 6.81 23.55 -4.81
N PRO A 143 6.50 22.56 -5.65
CA PRO A 143 5.24 22.51 -6.37
C PRO A 143 4.05 22.59 -5.40
N LYS A 144 2.96 23.25 -5.82
CA LYS A 144 1.76 23.40 -5.00
C LYS A 144 1.25 22.02 -4.50
N GLY A 145 1.10 21.89 -3.18
CA GLY A 145 0.58 20.67 -2.56
C GLY A 145 1.57 19.49 -2.46
N ALA A 146 2.86 19.72 -2.75
CA ALA A 146 3.87 18.67 -2.61
C ALA A 146 4.07 18.30 -1.14
N THR A 147 3.79 17.05 -0.79
CA THR A 147 4.14 16.42 0.48
C THR A 147 5.26 15.42 0.25
N GLY A 148 6.09 15.14 1.25
CA GLY A 148 7.20 14.22 1.04
C GLY A 148 8.02 13.95 2.30
N ALA A 149 9.15 13.27 2.11
CA ALA A 149 10.10 12.93 3.14
C ALA A 149 11.51 13.42 2.78
N LEU A 150 12.29 13.77 3.78
CA LEU A 150 13.70 14.14 3.61
C LEU A 150 14.57 12.89 3.71
N GLU A 151 15.46 12.71 2.74
CA GLU A 151 16.50 11.69 2.71
C GLU A 151 17.87 12.36 2.69
N MET A 152 18.83 11.83 3.44
CA MET A 152 20.25 12.18 3.32
C MET A 152 20.94 11.09 2.53
N ARG A 153 21.46 11.42 1.35
CA ARG A 153 22.23 10.47 0.52
C ARG A 153 23.71 10.75 0.67
N TYR A 154 24.48 9.69 0.82
CA TYR A 154 25.91 9.76 1.02
C TYR A 154 26.63 9.22 -0.20
N TYR A 155 27.62 9.96 -0.66
CA TYR A 155 28.50 9.55 -1.76
C TYR A 155 29.96 9.73 -1.38
N GLY A 156 30.73 8.68 -1.60
CA GLY A 156 32.19 8.76 -1.52
C GLY A 156 32.75 9.35 -2.80
N MET A 157 33.64 10.32 -2.68
CA MET A 157 34.26 10.98 -3.82
C MET A 157 35.76 10.78 -3.75
N ASP A 158 36.38 10.41 -4.86
CA ASP A 158 37.85 10.48 -5.06
C ASP A 158 38.17 11.38 -6.27
N CYS A 159 39.38 11.28 -6.80
CA CYS A 159 39.79 12.17 -7.90
C CYS A 159 39.00 11.98 -9.21
N CYS A 160 38.27 10.88 -9.41
CA CYS A 160 37.76 10.50 -10.71
C CYS A 160 36.34 9.90 -10.64
N ASP A 161 35.93 9.38 -9.49
CA ASP A 161 34.68 8.64 -9.33
C ASP A 161 33.86 9.14 -8.13
N THR A 162 32.54 8.96 -8.23
CA THR A 162 31.57 9.25 -7.16
C THR A 162 30.72 8.01 -6.93
N ASP A 163 30.98 7.33 -5.82
CA ASP A 163 30.32 6.08 -5.46
C ASP A 163 29.21 6.30 -4.42
N PRO A 164 27.99 5.74 -4.60
CA PRO A 164 26.96 5.80 -3.58
C PRO A 164 27.37 4.93 -2.38
N LEU A 165 27.36 5.53 -1.19
CA LEU A 165 27.66 4.85 0.08
C LEU A 165 26.38 4.40 0.79
N GLY A 166 25.27 5.08 0.56
CA GLY A 166 24.00 4.75 1.18
C GLY A 166 23.06 5.96 1.31
N LEU A 167 21.94 5.72 1.95
CA LEU A 167 20.97 6.76 2.28
C LEU A 167 20.45 6.59 3.72
N LEU A 168 20.12 7.70 4.34
CA LEU A 168 19.42 7.77 5.60
C LEU A 168 18.11 8.51 5.38
N ALA A 169 16.98 7.82 5.59
CA ALA A 169 15.69 8.48 5.59
C ALA A 169 15.51 9.22 6.93
N LEU A 170 15.44 10.53 6.86
CA LEU A 170 15.15 11.35 8.02
C LEU A 170 13.63 11.59 8.08
N THR A 171 12.97 10.89 8.98
CA THR A 171 11.67 11.35 9.44
C THR A 171 11.93 12.61 10.27
N PRO A 172 11.24 13.74 10.02
CA PRO A 172 11.35 14.88 10.91
C PRO A 172 11.15 14.38 12.34
N ALA A 173 12.04 14.74 13.23
CA ALA A 173 11.78 14.61 14.67
C ALA A 173 10.41 15.24 14.85
N LYS A 174 9.42 14.44 15.32
CA LYS A 174 8.02 14.90 15.47
C LYS A 174 8.09 16.29 16.08
N SER A 175 7.82 17.32 15.28
CA SER A 175 7.66 18.69 15.79
C SER A 175 6.76 18.59 16.99
N ASP A 176 7.03 19.31 18.06
CA ASP A 176 6.37 19.25 19.38
C ASP A 176 5.14 18.37 19.32
N ARG A 177 5.31 17.12 19.72
CA ARG A 177 4.43 16.00 19.31
C ARG A 177 3.00 16.46 19.48
N ILE A 178 2.35 16.80 18.40
CA ILE A 178 0.90 16.94 18.44
C ILE A 178 0.42 15.56 18.87
N THR A 179 0.17 15.44 20.17
CA THR A 179 -0.39 14.22 20.71
C THR A 179 -1.87 14.30 20.40
N ILE A 180 -2.29 13.58 19.37
CA ILE A 180 -3.72 13.46 19.10
C ILE A 180 -4.34 12.50 20.11
N THR A 181 -5.53 12.86 20.52
CA THR A 181 -6.41 12.03 21.34
C THR A 181 -7.67 11.70 20.54
N GLU A 182 -8.57 10.99 21.17
CA GLU A 182 -9.88 10.72 20.57
C GLU A 182 -10.68 12.00 20.29
N ASP A 183 -10.45 13.05 21.06
CA ASP A 183 -11.12 14.36 20.91
C ASP A 183 -10.71 15.12 19.63
N ASN A 184 -9.58 14.76 19.03
CA ASN A 184 -9.13 15.34 17.77
C ASN A 184 -9.73 14.65 16.54
N LEU A 185 -10.37 13.50 16.70
CA LEU A 185 -10.84 12.69 15.60
C LEU A 185 -12.38 12.66 15.53
N SER A 186 -12.89 12.58 14.32
CA SER A 186 -14.33 12.41 14.09
C SER A 186 -14.88 11.28 14.95
N PRO A 187 -16.07 11.43 15.52
CA PRO A 187 -16.71 10.37 16.30
C PRO A 187 -16.83 9.07 15.49
N LEU A 188 -16.88 7.94 16.18
CA LEU A 188 -17.15 6.68 15.53
C LEU A 188 -18.51 6.72 14.82
N LEU A 189 -18.52 6.41 13.53
CA LEU A 189 -19.74 6.41 12.75
C LEU A 189 -20.53 5.13 13.03
N ALA A 190 -21.76 5.31 13.47
CA ALA A 190 -22.71 4.21 13.62
C ALA A 190 -23.13 3.70 12.23
N ALA A 191 -23.31 2.40 12.12
CA ALA A 191 -23.92 1.79 10.95
C ALA A 191 -25.37 1.43 11.24
N GLN A 192 -26.19 1.43 10.19
CA GLN A 192 -27.56 0.98 10.30
C GLN A 192 -27.62 -0.54 10.55
N ASP A 193 -28.57 -0.97 11.38
CA ASP A 193 -28.82 -2.39 11.58
C ASP A 193 -29.38 -3.03 10.32
N GLU A 194 -28.84 -4.17 9.96
CA GLU A 194 -29.30 -4.99 8.85
C GLU A 194 -29.94 -6.28 9.42
N PRO A 195 -31.26 -6.33 9.58
CA PRO A 195 -31.93 -7.51 10.14
C PRO A 195 -31.76 -8.76 9.26
N THR A 196 -31.65 -8.53 7.95
CA THR A 196 -31.31 -9.57 6.97
C THR A 196 -30.28 -9.00 6.00
N LYS A 197 -29.18 -9.70 5.88
CA LYS A 197 -28.04 -9.33 5.02
C LYS A 197 -28.04 -10.20 3.78
N ARG A 198 -27.87 -9.61 2.61
CA ARG A 198 -27.58 -10.36 1.39
C ARG A 198 -26.09 -10.47 1.19
N ARG A 199 -25.62 -11.68 0.96
CA ARG A 199 -24.20 -12.00 0.73
C ARG A 199 -24.06 -12.86 -0.51
N GLN A 200 -22.89 -12.82 -1.08
CA GLN A 200 -22.54 -13.59 -2.26
C GLN A 200 -21.28 -14.40 -2.00
N GLU A 201 -21.31 -15.67 -2.41
CA GLU A 201 -20.14 -16.55 -2.46
C GLU A 201 -19.85 -16.92 -3.89
N GLU A 202 -18.60 -16.84 -4.29
CA GLU A 202 -18.13 -17.30 -5.58
C GLU A 202 -17.03 -18.33 -5.38
N ILE A 203 -17.26 -19.55 -5.86
CA ILE A 203 -16.35 -20.68 -5.69
C ILE A 203 -15.90 -21.14 -7.06
N GLU A 204 -14.62 -21.02 -7.35
CA GLU A 204 -14.02 -21.55 -8.56
C GLU A 204 -13.71 -23.04 -8.36
N LEU A 205 -14.12 -23.85 -9.32
CA LEU A 205 -13.95 -25.30 -9.34
C LEU A 205 -13.17 -25.71 -10.58
N ARG A 206 -12.01 -26.32 -10.38
CA ARG A 206 -11.17 -26.86 -11.47
C ARG A 206 -11.31 -28.37 -11.56
N ILE A 207 -12.47 -28.81 -12.02
CA ILE A 207 -12.78 -30.23 -12.19
C ILE A 207 -12.07 -30.78 -13.43
N ASN A 208 -11.31 -31.84 -13.24
CA ASN A 208 -10.71 -32.58 -14.33
C ASN A 208 -11.74 -33.52 -14.98
N TYR A 209 -11.95 -33.36 -16.26
CA TYR A 209 -12.82 -34.23 -17.06
C TYR A 209 -11.97 -35.12 -17.95
N ARG A 210 -12.49 -36.31 -18.30
CA ARG A 210 -11.95 -37.10 -19.41
C ARG A 210 -12.11 -36.34 -20.73
N PHE A 211 -11.31 -36.68 -21.71
CA PHE A 211 -11.38 -36.00 -23.03
C PHE A 211 -12.82 -36.03 -23.58
N ASP A 212 -13.31 -34.88 -23.99
CA ASP A 212 -14.66 -34.65 -24.52
C ASP A 212 -15.81 -35.20 -23.60
N ARG A 213 -15.59 -35.23 -22.30
CA ARG A 213 -16.58 -35.67 -21.29
C ARG A 213 -16.92 -34.54 -20.33
N SER A 214 -18.08 -34.70 -19.69
CA SER A 214 -18.61 -33.73 -18.74
C SER A 214 -18.91 -34.34 -17.35
N GLU A 215 -18.75 -35.65 -17.19
CA GLU A 215 -19.05 -36.34 -15.92
C GLU A 215 -18.08 -35.92 -14.83
N VAL A 216 -18.62 -35.56 -13.66
CA VAL A 216 -17.84 -35.33 -12.45
C VAL A 216 -17.47 -36.68 -11.84
N LEU A 217 -16.22 -37.04 -11.93
CA LEU A 217 -15.68 -38.28 -11.37
C LEU A 217 -14.81 -37.92 -10.15
N PRO A 218 -15.29 -38.17 -8.90
CA PRO A 218 -14.55 -37.74 -7.69
C PRO A 218 -13.14 -38.29 -7.61
N ASN A 219 -12.93 -39.53 -8.00
CA ASN A 219 -11.63 -40.20 -7.93
C ASN A 219 -10.73 -40.00 -9.17
N TYR A 220 -11.12 -39.11 -10.07
CA TYR A 220 -10.32 -38.82 -11.26
C TYR A 220 -9.36 -37.67 -10.99
N ARG A 221 -8.04 -37.94 -11.06
CA ARG A 221 -6.97 -36.96 -10.77
C ARG A 221 -7.19 -36.28 -9.40
N GLN A 222 -7.11 -34.94 -9.33
CA GLN A 222 -7.28 -34.16 -8.10
C GLN A 222 -8.74 -33.73 -7.85
N ASN A 223 -9.74 -34.35 -8.47
CA ASN A 223 -11.13 -33.91 -8.29
C ASN A 223 -11.61 -34.03 -6.84
N ASN A 224 -11.14 -35.05 -6.09
CA ASN A 224 -11.49 -35.22 -4.71
C ASN A 224 -11.08 -34.02 -3.83
N GLU A 225 -9.91 -33.43 -4.10
CA GLU A 225 -9.43 -32.22 -3.41
C GLU A 225 -10.34 -31.03 -3.70
N GLN A 226 -10.70 -30.83 -4.99
CA GLN A 226 -11.59 -29.77 -5.42
C GLN A 226 -13.01 -29.90 -4.81
N LEU A 227 -13.54 -31.10 -4.79
CA LEU A 227 -14.86 -31.37 -4.21
C LEU A 227 -14.87 -31.26 -2.68
N THR A 228 -13.76 -31.62 -2.03
CA THR A 228 -13.58 -31.39 -0.59
C THR A 228 -13.49 -29.90 -0.28
N ALA A 229 -12.74 -29.12 -1.07
CA ALA A 229 -12.68 -27.68 -0.91
C ALA A 229 -14.07 -27.03 -1.09
N LEU A 230 -14.84 -27.46 -2.10
CA LEU A 230 -16.23 -27.05 -2.29
C LEU A 230 -17.10 -27.35 -1.07
N SER A 231 -17.02 -28.59 -0.56
CA SER A 231 -17.77 -28.98 0.63
C SER A 231 -17.43 -28.13 1.84
N ASN A 232 -16.16 -27.85 2.07
CA ASN A 232 -15.70 -27.00 3.15
C ASN A 232 -16.18 -25.54 3.01
N ALA A 233 -16.19 -25.00 1.80
CA ALA A 233 -16.68 -23.66 1.54
C ALA A 233 -18.20 -23.54 1.75
N LEU A 234 -18.96 -24.57 1.39
CA LEU A 234 -20.42 -24.61 1.55
C LEU A 234 -20.87 -24.98 2.98
N ALA A 235 -20.07 -25.72 3.70
CA ALA A 235 -20.44 -26.26 5.00
C ALA A 235 -20.99 -25.22 6.01
N PRO A 236 -20.44 -24.01 6.14
CA PRO A 236 -20.96 -22.99 7.05
C PRO A 236 -22.38 -22.55 6.69
N ILE A 237 -22.71 -22.47 5.38
CA ILE A 237 -24.01 -22.06 4.87
C ILE A 237 -25.02 -23.19 5.03
N LEU A 238 -24.59 -24.44 4.79
CA LEU A 238 -25.49 -25.61 4.75
C LEU A 238 -25.77 -26.22 6.12
N LYS A 239 -24.84 -26.06 7.08
CA LYS A 239 -24.98 -26.62 8.43
C LYS A 239 -25.89 -25.80 9.35
N ASP A 240 -26.12 -24.53 9.03
CA ASP A 240 -26.98 -23.65 9.83
C ASP A 240 -28.10 -23.00 8.97
N PRO A 241 -29.11 -23.78 8.60
CA PRO A 241 -30.22 -23.29 7.80
C PRO A 241 -31.12 -22.27 8.54
N THR A 242 -30.91 -22.08 9.83
CA THR A 242 -31.62 -21.08 10.63
C THR A 242 -31.00 -19.69 10.46
N SER A 243 -29.71 -19.62 10.25
CA SER A 243 -28.98 -18.38 10.05
C SER A 243 -28.77 -18.05 8.57
N TYR A 244 -28.72 -19.05 7.70
CA TYR A 244 -28.42 -18.91 6.28
C TYR A 244 -29.52 -19.47 5.39
N LYS A 245 -29.92 -18.71 4.39
CA LYS A 245 -30.90 -19.12 3.38
C LYS A 245 -30.37 -18.85 1.99
N VAL A 246 -30.12 -19.90 1.20
CA VAL A 246 -29.75 -19.75 -0.22
C VAL A 246 -30.98 -19.22 -0.98
N VAL A 247 -30.78 -18.12 -1.70
CA VAL A 247 -31.85 -17.42 -2.42
C VAL A 247 -31.75 -17.66 -3.92
N LEU A 248 -30.55 -17.52 -4.47
CA LEU A 248 -30.28 -17.62 -5.89
C LEU A 248 -28.88 -18.22 -6.11
N GLY A 249 -28.69 -18.84 -7.26
CA GLY A 249 -27.37 -19.31 -7.62
C GLY A 249 -27.26 -19.63 -9.10
N SER A 250 -25.99 -19.66 -9.57
CA SER A 250 -25.66 -20.07 -10.92
C SER A 250 -24.37 -20.87 -10.95
N ILE A 251 -24.29 -21.78 -11.90
CA ILE A 251 -23.04 -22.47 -12.24
C ILE A 251 -22.69 -22.11 -13.67
N THR A 252 -21.55 -21.48 -13.84
CA THR A 252 -20.98 -21.17 -15.15
C THR A 252 -19.83 -22.12 -15.45
N GLY A 253 -19.99 -22.91 -16.51
CA GLY A 253 -18.92 -23.78 -17.00
C GLY A 253 -18.10 -23.09 -18.09
N TYR A 254 -16.84 -23.43 -18.17
CA TYR A 254 -15.90 -22.94 -19.18
C TYR A 254 -15.20 -24.10 -19.89
N ALA A 255 -14.86 -23.88 -21.14
CA ALA A 255 -14.01 -24.75 -21.94
C ALA A 255 -12.68 -24.05 -22.22
N SER A 256 -11.65 -24.82 -22.53
CA SER A 256 -10.41 -24.24 -23.06
C SER A 256 -10.61 -23.79 -24.51
N PRO A 257 -9.82 -22.79 -24.99
CA PRO A 257 -9.99 -22.19 -26.31
C PRO A 257 -9.64 -23.10 -27.52
N GLU A 258 -9.48 -24.36 -27.34
CA GLU A 258 -9.30 -25.31 -28.42
C GLU A 258 -10.65 -25.83 -28.93
N GLY A 259 -10.77 -25.98 -30.26
CA GLY A 259 -11.96 -26.49 -30.89
C GLY A 259 -13.05 -25.44 -31.19
N PRO A 260 -14.08 -25.82 -31.97
CA PRO A 260 -15.11 -24.91 -32.43
C PRO A 260 -15.91 -24.28 -31.25
N GLU A 261 -16.25 -23.00 -31.35
CA GLU A 261 -16.95 -22.26 -30.29
C GLU A 261 -18.29 -22.88 -29.92
N LEU A 262 -19.08 -23.33 -30.95
CA LEU A 262 -20.35 -24.00 -30.72
C LEU A 262 -20.18 -25.30 -29.89
N HIS A 263 -19.13 -26.07 -30.17
CA HIS A 263 -18.79 -27.27 -29.38
C HIS A 263 -18.42 -26.90 -27.95
N ASN A 264 -17.55 -25.89 -27.76
CA ASN A 264 -17.12 -25.40 -26.47
C ASN A 264 -18.31 -24.88 -25.64
N LYS A 265 -19.25 -24.20 -26.28
CA LYS A 265 -20.50 -23.73 -25.64
C LYS A 265 -21.30 -24.90 -25.09
N GLY A 266 -21.58 -25.91 -25.89
CA GLY A 266 -22.30 -27.11 -25.45
C GLY A 266 -21.53 -27.95 -24.43
N LEU A 267 -20.19 -28.08 -24.57
CA LEU A 267 -19.36 -28.81 -23.61
C LEU A 267 -19.31 -28.11 -22.24
N SER A 268 -19.14 -26.79 -22.23
CA SER A 268 -19.11 -26.00 -21.00
C SER A 268 -20.47 -26.05 -20.26
N GLU A 269 -21.57 -26.01 -20.96
CA GLU A 269 -22.91 -26.16 -20.38
C GLU A 269 -23.11 -27.56 -19.77
N ARG A 270 -22.76 -28.63 -20.48
CA ARG A 270 -22.84 -30.02 -19.94
C ARG A 270 -21.96 -30.18 -18.68
N ARG A 271 -20.78 -29.55 -18.62
CA ARG A 271 -19.92 -29.55 -17.43
C ARG A 271 -20.59 -28.84 -16.25
N ALA A 272 -21.14 -27.66 -16.48
CA ALA A 272 -21.91 -26.95 -15.46
C ALA A 272 -23.10 -27.74 -14.95
N GLN A 273 -23.84 -28.38 -15.85
CA GLN A 273 -24.97 -29.26 -15.53
C GLN A 273 -24.54 -30.46 -14.67
N SER A 274 -23.39 -31.07 -14.96
CA SER A 274 -22.88 -32.21 -14.17
C SER A 274 -22.50 -31.80 -12.76
N ILE A 275 -21.97 -30.58 -12.54
CA ILE A 275 -21.71 -30.06 -11.19
C ILE A 275 -23.02 -29.79 -10.46
N LYS A 276 -24.04 -29.22 -11.14
CA LYS A 276 -25.37 -29.05 -10.54
C LYS A 276 -25.92 -30.38 -10.06
N GLN A 277 -25.86 -31.42 -10.90
CA GLN A 277 -26.31 -32.77 -10.53
C GLN A 277 -25.53 -33.34 -9.33
N TYR A 278 -24.23 -33.13 -9.31
CA TYR A 278 -23.39 -33.51 -8.16
C TYR A 278 -23.85 -32.81 -6.87
N LEU A 279 -24.10 -31.49 -6.92
CA LEU A 279 -24.57 -30.72 -5.76
C LEU A 279 -25.95 -31.21 -5.28
N ILE A 280 -26.86 -31.46 -6.20
CA ILE A 280 -28.18 -32.00 -5.87
C ILE A 280 -28.06 -33.37 -5.20
N ALA A 281 -27.23 -34.25 -5.73
CA ALA A 281 -27.01 -35.59 -5.16
C ALA A 281 -26.37 -35.54 -3.77
N GLN A 282 -25.53 -34.57 -3.47
CA GLN A 282 -24.85 -34.44 -2.18
C GLN A 282 -25.65 -33.65 -1.14
N TYR A 283 -26.41 -32.63 -1.54
CA TYR A 283 -26.99 -31.64 -0.64
C TYR A 283 -28.52 -31.45 -0.82
N GLY A 284 -29.11 -32.09 -1.81
CA GLY A 284 -30.54 -32.11 -2.05
C GLY A 284 -31.04 -31.12 -3.09
N GLU A 285 -32.16 -31.51 -3.74
CA GLU A 285 -32.86 -30.76 -4.78
C GLU A 285 -33.37 -29.41 -4.27
N THR A 286 -33.86 -29.36 -3.04
CA THR A 286 -34.42 -28.14 -2.43
C THR A 286 -33.44 -26.97 -2.42
N LEU A 287 -32.15 -27.27 -2.20
CA LEU A 287 -31.10 -26.23 -2.12
C LEU A 287 -30.56 -25.85 -3.48
N PHE A 288 -30.34 -26.80 -4.38
CA PHE A 288 -29.60 -26.61 -5.61
C PHE A 288 -30.40 -26.88 -6.90
N GLY A 289 -31.63 -27.28 -6.79
CA GLY A 289 -32.50 -27.56 -7.96
C GLY A 289 -32.72 -26.33 -8.85
N ASN A 290 -32.83 -25.16 -8.24
CA ASN A 290 -33.07 -23.88 -8.94
C ASN A 290 -31.79 -23.19 -9.42
N LEU A 291 -30.60 -23.80 -9.29
CA LEU A 291 -29.38 -23.23 -9.84
C LEU A 291 -29.46 -23.03 -11.36
N GLN A 292 -29.17 -21.84 -11.80
CA GLN A 292 -29.03 -21.53 -13.23
C GLN A 292 -27.75 -22.16 -13.77
N VAL A 293 -27.86 -22.83 -14.91
CA VAL A 293 -26.74 -23.44 -15.62
C VAL A 293 -26.36 -22.56 -16.81
N ILE A 294 -25.09 -22.18 -16.90
CA ILE A 294 -24.57 -21.29 -17.93
C ILE A 294 -23.34 -21.96 -18.55
N GLY A 295 -23.39 -22.18 -19.86
CA GLY A 295 -22.22 -22.55 -20.62
C GLY A 295 -21.55 -21.27 -21.18
N ALA A 296 -20.38 -20.92 -20.74
CA ALA A 296 -19.67 -19.72 -21.20
C ALA A 296 -18.91 -19.95 -22.54
N GLY A 297 -18.72 -21.21 -22.96
CA GLY A 297 -17.86 -21.52 -24.09
C GLY A 297 -16.38 -21.46 -23.74
N ALA A 298 -15.55 -20.98 -24.64
CA ALA A 298 -14.11 -20.83 -24.42
C ALA A 298 -13.80 -19.72 -23.41
N ASP A 299 -12.91 -19.99 -22.45
CA ASP A 299 -12.52 -19.05 -21.41
C ASP A 299 -11.47 -18.03 -21.90
N TRP A 300 -11.90 -17.13 -22.77
CA TRP A 300 -11.03 -16.08 -23.31
C TRP A 300 -10.56 -15.08 -22.24
N THR A 301 -11.42 -14.80 -21.27
CA THR A 301 -11.07 -13.90 -20.14
C THR A 301 -10.03 -14.56 -19.25
N GLY A 302 -10.23 -15.81 -18.86
CA GLY A 302 -9.25 -16.56 -18.08
C GLY A 302 -7.91 -16.72 -18.80
N LEU A 303 -7.92 -16.93 -20.13
CA LEU A 303 -6.69 -16.96 -20.92
C LEU A 303 -5.94 -15.62 -20.83
N ARG A 304 -6.64 -14.49 -21.00
CA ARG A 304 -6.06 -13.15 -20.89
C ARG A 304 -5.44 -12.93 -19.51
N GLU A 305 -6.13 -13.32 -18.44
CA GLU A 305 -5.63 -13.18 -17.06
C GLU A 305 -4.39 -14.03 -16.79
N VAL A 306 -4.38 -15.30 -17.23
CA VAL A 306 -3.24 -16.20 -17.04
C VAL A 306 -2.02 -15.67 -17.77
N ILE A 307 -2.18 -15.26 -19.02
CA ILE A 307 -1.08 -14.70 -19.83
C ILE A 307 -0.62 -13.36 -19.26
N GLY A 308 -1.53 -12.48 -18.84
CA GLY A 308 -1.19 -11.17 -18.29
C GLY A 308 -0.38 -11.24 -16.98
N ARG A 309 -0.60 -12.29 -16.18
CA ARG A 309 0.15 -12.53 -14.92
C ARG A 309 1.45 -13.32 -15.13
N SER A 310 1.69 -13.87 -16.31
CA SER A 310 2.87 -14.68 -16.59
C SER A 310 4.10 -13.78 -16.76
N THR A 311 5.08 -13.90 -15.88
CA THR A 311 6.35 -13.16 -16.00
C THR A 311 7.36 -13.93 -16.83
N GLY A 312 8.01 -13.25 -17.80
CA GLY A 312 9.08 -13.83 -18.60
C GLY A 312 8.63 -14.77 -19.71
N ARG A 313 7.34 -14.76 -20.08
CA ARG A 313 6.82 -15.51 -21.20
C ARG A 313 7.13 -14.80 -22.53
N ALA A 314 7.84 -15.46 -23.44
CA ALA A 314 8.34 -14.84 -24.67
C ALA A 314 7.23 -14.41 -25.65
N ASP A 315 6.06 -15.06 -25.61
CA ASP A 315 4.91 -14.80 -26.48
C ASP A 315 3.79 -13.99 -25.80
N GLN A 316 4.05 -13.41 -24.64
CA GLN A 316 3.02 -12.71 -23.86
C GLN A 316 2.35 -11.58 -24.64
N GLU A 317 3.15 -10.73 -25.30
CA GLU A 317 2.64 -9.60 -26.09
C GLU A 317 1.85 -10.06 -27.32
N ASP A 318 2.34 -11.09 -28.03
CA ASP A 318 1.68 -11.64 -29.21
C ASP A 318 0.30 -12.22 -28.84
N VAL A 319 0.24 -13.03 -27.76
CA VAL A 319 -1.03 -13.60 -27.29
C VAL A 319 -1.99 -12.51 -26.83
N LEU A 320 -1.55 -11.53 -26.04
CA LEU A 320 -2.39 -10.43 -25.58
C LEU A 320 -2.89 -9.55 -26.75
N SER A 321 -2.06 -9.35 -27.78
CA SER A 321 -2.44 -8.62 -28.99
C SER A 321 -3.57 -9.37 -29.74
N ILE A 322 -3.42 -10.68 -29.96
CA ILE A 322 -4.46 -11.52 -30.59
C ILE A 322 -5.75 -11.50 -29.77
N LEU A 323 -5.65 -11.56 -28.42
CA LEU A 323 -6.81 -11.53 -27.55
C LEU A 323 -7.50 -10.16 -27.50
N SER A 324 -6.80 -9.08 -27.83
CA SER A 324 -7.32 -7.71 -27.84
C SER A 324 -7.90 -7.29 -29.19
N ALA A 325 -7.53 -8.02 -30.25
CA ALA A 325 -8.05 -7.76 -31.59
C ALA A 325 -9.54 -8.08 -31.69
N ASP A 326 -10.22 -7.34 -32.56
CA ASP A 326 -11.64 -7.57 -32.89
C ASP A 326 -11.79 -8.77 -33.83
N TYR A 327 -11.45 -9.96 -33.31
CA TYR A 327 -11.56 -11.23 -34.01
C TYR A 327 -12.75 -12.03 -33.53
N THR A 328 -13.37 -12.82 -34.45
CA THR A 328 -14.27 -13.89 -34.03
C THR A 328 -13.52 -14.94 -33.21
N PRO A 329 -14.20 -15.73 -32.36
CA PRO A 329 -13.55 -16.81 -31.61
C PRO A 329 -12.74 -17.76 -32.51
N GLU A 330 -13.25 -18.13 -33.67
CA GLU A 330 -12.59 -19.00 -34.64
C GLU A 330 -11.31 -18.36 -35.19
N ARG A 331 -11.40 -17.08 -35.59
CA ARG A 331 -10.23 -16.35 -36.09
C ARG A 331 -9.16 -16.20 -35.03
N ARG A 332 -9.57 -15.95 -33.79
CA ARG A 332 -8.66 -15.85 -32.63
C ARG A 332 -7.92 -17.17 -32.39
N GLN A 333 -8.62 -18.31 -32.50
CA GLN A 333 -8.01 -19.64 -32.40
C GLN A 333 -6.99 -19.87 -33.52
N GLU A 334 -7.34 -19.52 -34.77
CA GLU A 334 -6.44 -19.65 -35.92
C GLU A 334 -5.15 -18.83 -35.73
N GLU A 335 -5.25 -17.60 -35.25
CA GLU A 335 -4.08 -16.76 -35.01
C GLU A 335 -3.22 -17.29 -33.87
N LEU A 336 -3.82 -17.76 -32.76
CA LEU A 336 -3.09 -18.41 -31.67
C LEU A 336 -2.37 -19.69 -32.17
N ALA A 337 -3.02 -20.48 -33.04
CA ALA A 337 -2.45 -21.71 -33.58
C ALA A 337 -1.21 -21.49 -34.46
N LYS A 338 -1.01 -20.29 -35.00
CA LYS A 338 0.18 -19.93 -35.79
C LYS A 338 1.41 -19.64 -34.94
N LEU A 339 1.23 -19.39 -33.64
CA LEU A 339 2.35 -19.10 -32.76
C LEU A 339 3.22 -20.34 -32.55
N SER A 340 4.53 -20.16 -32.58
CA SER A 340 5.49 -21.25 -32.35
C SER A 340 5.32 -21.88 -30.95
N THR A 341 4.77 -21.13 -30.03
CA THR A 341 4.47 -21.53 -28.63
C THR A 341 3.10 -22.16 -28.44
N TYR A 342 2.30 -22.34 -29.48
CA TYR A 342 0.95 -22.91 -29.40
C TYR A 342 0.92 -24.26 -28.67
N GLY A 343 1.93 -25.10 -28.91
CA GLY A 343 2.06 -26.37 -28.21
C GLY A 343 2.24 -26.23 -26.69
N ASP A 344 2.81 -25.13 -26.24
CA ASP A 344 2.89 -24.80 -24.80
C ASP A 344 1.54 -24.31 -24.27
N LEU A 345 0.81 -23.48 -25.02
CA LEU A 345 -0.55 -23.07 -24.66
C LEU A 345 -1.45 -24.29 -24.41
N LEU A 346 -1.43 -25.27 -25.31
CA LEU A 346 -2.22 -26.50 -25.19
C LEU A 346 -1.88 -27.34 -23.96
N ARG A 347 -0.59 -27.46 -23.62
CA ARG A 347 -0.14 -28.34 -22.54
C ARG A 347 -0.21 -27.70 -21.17
N ASN A 348 0.14 -26.41 -21.06
CA ASN A 348 0.40 -25.77 -19.79
C ASN A 348 -0.60 -24.66 -19.44
N VAL A 349 -1.15 -23.96 -20.45
CA VAL A 349 -2.03 -22.81 -20.24
C VAL A 349 -3.50 -23.17 -20.33
N TYR A 350 -3.91 -23.97 -21.31
CA TYR A 350 -5.31 -24.30 -21.54
C TYR A 350 -5.94 -25.24 -20.51
N PRO A 351 -5.25 -26.24 -19.93
CA PRO A 351 -5.88 -27.13 -18.97
C PRO A 351 -6.50 -26.43 -17.75
N PRO A 352 -5.89 -25.40 -17.13
CA PRO A 352 -6.50 -24.65 -16.03
C PRO A 352 -7.76 -23.85 -16.44
N LEU A 353 -7.96 -23.56 -17.74
CA LEU A 353 -9.14 -22.84 -18.23
C LEU A 353 -10.41 -23.70 -18.29
N ARG A 354 -10.28 -25.02 -18.10
CA ARG A 354 -11.40 -25.96 -17.98
C ARG A 354 -11.93 -25.92 -16.56
N ARG A 355 -12.59 -24.84 -16.20
CA ARG A 355 -13.10 -24.57 -14.86
C ARG A 355 -14.61 -24.39 -14.85
N SER A 356 -15.17 -24.35 -13.68
CA SER A 356 -16.53 -23.89 -13.45
C SER A 356 -16.56 -22.96 -12.26
N THR A 357 -17.49 -22.02 -12.26
CA THR A 357 -17.70 -21.10 -11.16
C THR A 357 -19.10 -21.30 -10.60
N LEU A 358 -19.19 -21.63 -9.31
CA LEU A 358 -20.43 -21.63 -8.55
C LEU A 358 -20.57 -20.28 -7.88
N ARG A 359 -21.63 -19.55 -8.21
CA ARG A 359 -22.03 -18.30 -7.54
C ARG A 359 -23.31 -18.55 -6.78
N LEU A 360 -23.29 -18.26 -5.49
CA LEU A 360 -24.45 -18.36 -4.62
C LEU A 360 -24.75 -17.00 -3.99
N GLU A 361 -26.02 -16.63 -4.01
CA GLU A 361 -26.56 -15.53 -3.20
C GLU A 361 -27.35 -16.13 -2.06
N TYR A 362 -27.09 -15.66 -0.85
CA TYR A 362 -27.75 -16.13 0.35
C TYR A 362 -28.10 -14.98 1.28
N GLU A 363 -29.17 -15.13 2.00
CA GLU A 363 -29.58 -14.26 3.08
C GLU A 363 -29.02 -14.77 4.40
N VAL A 364 -28.53 -13.83 5.22
CA VAL A 364 -28.03 -14.08 6.56
C VAL A 364 -28.84 -13.24 7.54
N ARG A 365 -29.43 -13.85 8.57
CA ARG A 365 -30.10 -13.09 9.63
C ARG A 365 -29.09 -12.23 10.43
N ALA A 366 -29.62 -11.29 11.19
CA ALA A 366 -28.82 -10.64 12.23
C ALA A 366 -28.40 -11.65 13.33
N PHE A 367 -27.18 -11.47 13.82
CA PHE A 367 -26.59 -12.29 14.88
C PHE A 367 -26.65 -11.55 16.23
N SER A 368 -26.75 -12.30 17.34
CA SER A 368 -26.46 -11.77 18.68
C SER A 368 -25.00 -11.33 18.79
N LEU A 369 -24.64 -10.66 19.87
CA LEU A 369 -23.24 -10.28 20.09
C LEU A 369 -22.32 -11.51 20.19
N GLU A 370 -22.73 -12.53 20.92
CA GLU A 370 -22.00 -13.76 21.14
C GLU A 370 -21.81 -14.52 19.82
N GLU A 371 -22.88 -14.68 19.04
CA GLU A 371 -22.83 -15.29 17.71
C GLU A 371 -21.91 -14.49 16.78
N SER A 372 -22.01 -13.16 16.79
CA SER A 372 -21.18 -12.28 15.96
C SER A 372 -19.69 -12.45 16.25
N ILE A 373 -19.30 -12.60 17.52
CA ILE A 373 -17.91 -12.85 17.91
C ILE A 373 -17.39 -14.18 17.33
N GLU A 374 -18.21 -15.23 17.32
CA GLU A 374 -17.82 -16.53 16.73
C GLU A 374 -17.79 -16.47 15.19
N VAL A 375 -18.79 -15.84 14.58
CA VAL A 375 -18.85 -15.67 13.12
C VAL A 375 -17.67 -14.80 12.62
N MET A 376 -17.27 -13.77 13.38
CA MET A 376 -16.12 -12.94 13.04
C MET A 376 -14.82 -13.74 12.86
N LYS A 377 -14.63 -14.81 13.63
CA LYS A 377 -13.41 -15.67 13.57
C LYS A 377 -13.34 -16.49 12.29
N THR A 378 -14.46 -16.85 11.71
CA THR A 378 -14.55 -17.83 10.62
C THR A 378 -15.07 -17.22 9.31
N ARG A 379 -16.07 -16.36 9.40
CA ARG A 379 -16.76 -15.75 8.25
C ARG A 379 -17.11 -14.28 8.49
N PRO A 380 -16.12 -13.40 8.72
CA PRO A 380 -16.38 -12.00 9.06
C PRO A 380 -17.16 -11.25 7.98
N LYS A 381 -17.11 -11.69 6.72
CA LYS A 381 -17.89 -11.11 5.61
C LYS A 381 -19.42 -11.29 5.75
N ASP A 382 -19.86 -12.24 6.57
CA ASP A 382 -21.28 -12.47 6.83
C ASP A 382 -21.87 -11.53 7.89
N LEU A 383 -20.99 -10.78 8.58
CA LEU A 383 -21.40 -9.76 9.53
C LEU A 383 -21.68 -8.42 8.81
N SER A 384 -22.61 -7.65 9.37
CA SER A 384 -22.81 -6.24 9.00
C SER A 384 -21.79 -5.35 9.70
N VAL A 385 -21.64 -4.12 9.19
CA VAL A 385 -20.80 -3.11 9.88
C VAL A 385 -21.34 -2.80 11.27
N SER A 386 -22.68 -2.80 11.45
CA SER A 386 -23.30 -2.60 12.76
C SER A 386 -22.92 -3.72 13.75
N GLU A 387 -22.97 -4.98 13.34
CA GLU A 387 -22.56 -6.12 14.17
C GLU A 387 -21.08 -6.03 14.55
N LEU A 388 -20.20 -5.69 13.61
CA LEU A 388 -18.77 -5.49 13.87
C LEU A 388 -18.53 -4.31 14.82
N ASN A 389 -19.23 -3.19 14.66
CA ASN A 389 -19.15 -2.05 15.58
C ASN A 389 -19.61 -2.45 16.99
N ARG A 390 -20.65 -3.28 17.15
CA ARG A 390 -21.07 -3.80 18.46
C ARG A 390 -20.00 -4.67 19.12
N ILE A 391 -19.30 -5.51 18.34
CA ILE A 391 -18.16 -6.31 18.86
C ILE A 391 -17.03 -5.35 19.31
N ALA A 392 -16.67 -4.36 18.47
CA ALA A 392 -15.63 -3.40 18.80
C ALA A 392 -15.95 -2.65 20.11
N HIS A 393 -17.17 -2.14 20.24
CA HIS A 393 -17.63 -1.45 21.43
C HIS A 393 -17.61 -2.36 22.67
N ALA A 394 -18.06 -3.62 22.55
CA ALA A 394 -18.00 -4.58 23.65
C ALA A 394 -16.55 -4.88 24.09
N TYR A 395 -15.61 -4.93 23.15
CA TYR A 395 -14.19 -5.10 23.45
C TYR A 395 -13.63 -3.89 24.18
N GLU A 396 -13.93 -2.68 23.72
CA GLU A 396 -13.51 -1.43 24.37
C GLU A 396 -14.05 -1.28 25.79
N GLN A 397 -15.33 -1.63 26.02
CA GLN A 397 -15.91 -1.65 27.36
C GLN A 397 -15.23 -2.64 28.31
N GLN A 398 -14.65 -3.72 27.77
CA GLN A 398 -13.88 -4.69 28.53
C GLN A 398 -12.39 -4.33 28.66
N GLY A 399 -11.98 -3.16 28.16
CA GLY A 399 -10.57 -2.75 28.12
C GLY A 399 -9.71 -3.57 27.14
N ARG A 400 -10.34 -4.26 26.17
CA ARG A 400 -9.66 -5.05 25.14
C ARG A 400 -9.42 -4.18 23.90
N ASN A 401 -8.34 -4.48 23.17
CA ASN A 401 -8.06 -3.81 21.92
C ASN A 401 -9.09 -4.23 20.84
N ALA A 402 -9.72 -3.24 20.22
CA ALA A 402 -10.71 -3.41 19.14
C ALA A 402 -10.15 -3.12 17.73
N ASP A 403 -8.87 -2.77 17.59
CA ASP A 403 -8.28 -2.35 16.30
C ASP A 403 -8.47 -3.40 15.21
N GLU A 404 -8.33 -4.68 15.57
CA GLU A 404 -8.53 -5.79 14.64
C GLU A 404 -9.98 -5.88 14.15
N VAL A 405 -10.95 -5.59 15.01
CA VAL A 405 -12.38 -5.59 14.65
C VAL A 405 -12.67 -4.47 13.64
N TYR A 406 -12.14 -3.25 13.87
CA TYR A 406 -12.26 -2.15 12.92
C TYR A 406 -11.56 -2.44 11.60
N ARG A 407 -10.41 -3.09 11.63
CA ARG A 407 -9.71 -3.54 10.42
C ARG A 407 -10.56 -4.53 9.63
N ILE A 408 -11.14 -5.52 10.29
CA ILE A 408 -12.05 -6.50 9.67
C ILE A 408 -13.26 -5.79 9.05
N ALA A 409 -13.88 -4.84 9.77
CA ALA A 409 -15.03 -4.09 9.28
C ALA A 409 -14.70 -3.35 7.98
N ALA A 410 -13.57 -2.65 7.92
CA ALA A 410 -13.11 -1.94 6.74
C ALA A 410 -12.76 -2.89 5.57
N THR A 411 -12.09 -4.02 5.87
CA THR A 411 -11.66 -4.99 4.85
C THR A 411 -12.86 -5.71 4.23
N CYS A 412 -13.84 -6.12 5.04
CA CYS A 412 -15.04 -6.82 4.56
C CYS A 412 -16.04 -5.88 3.87
N ASN A 413 -15.97 -4.57 4.14
CA ASN A 413 -16.88 -3.58 3.59
C ASN A 413 -16.11 -2.38 2.97
N PRO A 414 -15.37 -2.59 1.88
CA PRO A 414 -14.46 -1.58 1.33
C PRO A 414 -15.16 -0.32 0.81
N THR A 415 -16.43 -0.41 0.46
CA THR A 415 -17.25 0.72 -0.02
C THR A 415 -18.02 1.42 1.10
N ASN A 416 -17.99 0.89 2.32
CA ASN A 416 -18.71 1.51 3.45
C ASN A 416 -17.82 2.61 4.09
N VAL A 417 -18.19 3.86 3.84
CA VAL A 417 -17.45 5.05 4.32
C VAL A 417 -17.28 5.03 5.84
N GLY A 418 -18.32 4.66 6.59
CA GLY A 418 -18.26 4.60 8.06
C GLY A 418 -17.23 3.59 8.57
N ALA A 419 -17.19 2.38 7.98
CA ALA A 419 -16.21 1.36 8.34
C ALA A 419 -14.78 1.81 8.03
N GLN A 420 -14.56 2.46 6.87
CA GLN A 420 -13.27 3.00 6.47
C GLN A 420 -12.81 4.11 7.44
N LEU A 421 -13.69 5.04 7.76
CA LEU A 421 -13.38 6.15 8.65
C LEU A 421 -13.12 5.68 10.09
N ASN A 422 -13.90 4.73 10.62
CA ASN A 422 -13.69 4.16 11.93
C ASN A 422 -12.32 3.47 12.04
N TYR A 423 -11.90 2.75 11.00
CA TYR A 423 -10.58 2.13 10.96
C TYR A 423 -9.46 3.16 10.80
N SER A 424 -9.61 4.16 9.91
CA SER A 424 -8.63 5.24 9.74
C SER A 424 -8.40 6.00 11.06
N ARG A 425 -9.45 6.23 11.86
CA ARG A 425 -9.36 6.82 13.20
C ARG A 425 -8.42 6.04 14.11
N ARG A 426 -8.52 4.71 14.12
CA ARG A 426 -7.64 3.83 14.92
C ARG A 426 -6.18 3.91 14.45
N LEU A 427 -5.98 3.96 13.12
CA LEU A 427 -4.65 4.09 12.54
C LEU A 427 -3.99 5.43 12.87
N LEU A 428 -4.75 6.53 12.85
CA LEU A 428 -4.26 7.86 13.23
C LEU A 428 -3.87 7.90 14.73
N LEU A 429 -4.70 7.35 15.61
CA LEU A 429 -4.37 7.23 17.04
C LEU A 429 -3.11 6.39 17.29
N ALA A 430 -2.90 5.36 16.50
CA ALA A 430 -1.71 4.53 16.56
C ALA A 430 -0.48 5.15 15.89
N GLY A 431 -0.61 6.32 15.24
CA GLY A 431 0.47 6.97 14.48
C GLY A 431 0.87 6.25 13.19
N LYS A 432 0.03 5.34 12.67
CA LYS A 432 0.25 4.57 11.45
C LYS A 432 -0.19 5.36 10.20
N LEU A 433 0.54 6.44 9.92
CA LEU A 433 0.13 7.44 8.92
C LEU A 433 0.04 6.87 7.49
N ALA A 434 0.97 6.01 7.09
CA ALA A 434 0.96 5.43 5.75
C ALA A 434 -0.29 4.55 5.51
N GLU A 435 -0.64 3.71 6.49
CA GLU A 435 -1.85 2.88 6.43
C GLU A 435 -3.12 3.75 6.48
N ALA A 436 -3.14 4.77 7.35
CA ALA A 436 -4.25 5.71 7.44
C ALA A 436 -4.51 6.43 6.11
N TRP A 437 -3.45 6.83 5.41
CA TRP A 437 -3.58 7.51 4.12
C TRP A 437 -4.14 6.61 3.02
N GLN A 438 -3.75 5.35 2.98
CA GLN A 438 -4.33 4.39 2.03
C GLN A 438 -5.86 4.30 2.14
N ILE A 439 -6.37 4.45 3.37
CA ILE A 439 -7.82 4.45 3.63
C ILE A 439 -8.46 5.82 3.34
N LEU A 440 -7.79 6.92 3.71
CA LEU A 440 -8.36 8.28 3.60
C LEU A 440 -8.26 8.85 2.19
N GLN A 441 -7.23 8.48 1.41
CA GLN A 441 -7.00 9.02 0.07
C GLN A 441 -8.21 8.88 -0.87
N PRO A 442 -8.88 7.73 -0.99
CA PRO A 442 -10.09 7.63 -1.83
C PRO A 442 -11.30 8.40 -1.27
N LEU A 443 -11.25 8.82 0.00
CA LEU A 443 -12.36 9.52 0.68
C LEU A 443 -12.20 11.05 0.70
N GLN A 444 -11.29 11.61 -0.09
CA GLN A 444 -11.02 13.06 -0.08
C GLN A 444 -12.23 13.93 -0.47
N ALA A 445 -13.21 13.37 -1.17
CA ALA A 445 -14.45 14.06 -1.53
C ALA A 445 -15.58 13.84 -0.51
N GLU A 446 -15.38 12.99 0.50
CA GLU A 446 -16.39 12.64 1.50
C GLU A 446 -16.38 13.64 2.66
N PRO A 447 -17.44 14.40 2.89
CA PRO A 447 -17.49 15.41 3.97
C PRO A 447 -17.19 14.84 5.37
N ALA A 448 -17.61 13.62 5.65
CA ALA A 448 -17.35 12.93 6.92
C ALA A 448 -15.85 12.59 7.14
N ALA A 449 -15.03 12.63 6.08
CA ALA A 449 -13.60 12.35 6.17
C ALA A 449 -12.76 13.60 6.44
N TYR A 450 -13.28 14.80 6.22
CA TYR A 450 -12.48 16.03 6.19
C TYR A 450 -11.71 16.27 7.48
N ASN A 451 -12.32 16.07 8.65
CA ASN A 451 -11.61 16.24 9.90
C ASN A 451 -10.43 15.25 10.05
N ASN A 452 -10.67 13.96 9.80
CA ASN A 452 -9.62 12.95 9.92
C ASN A 452 -8.50 13.15 8.87
N ILE A 453 -8.82 13.64 7.67
CA ILE A 453 -7.84 14.03 6.66
C ILE A 453 -7.03 15.24 7.13
N GLY A 454 -7.68 16.24 7.73
CA GLY A 454 -7.01 17.39 8.32
C GLY A 454 -6.02 16.97 9.41
N VAL A 455 -6.42 16.09 10.32
CA VAL A 455 -5.55 15.52 11.36
C VAL A 455 -4.40 14.72 10.74
N TYR A 456 -4.67 13.92 9.70
CA TYR A 456 -3.60 13.22 8.97
C TYR A 456 -2.55 14.18 8.43
N TYR A 457 -2.97 15.26 7.75
CA TYR A 457 -2.03 16.24 7.21
C TYR A 457 -1.27 16.99 8.30
N MET A 458 -1.91 17.26 9.44
CA MET A 458 -1.25 17.84 10.60
C MET A 458 -0.14 16.92 11.13
N LEU A 459 -0.43 15.64 11.30
CA LEU A 459 0.54 14.64 11.77
C LEU A 459 1.66 14.38 10.74
N SER A 460 1.39 14.60 9.46
CA SER A 460 2.40 14.49 8.39
C SER A 460 3.17 15.80 8.14
N GLY A 461 2.91 16.86 8.91
CA GLY A 461 3.63 18.13 8.83
C GLY A 461 3.18 19.08 7.72
N ASN A 462 2.04 18.80 7.07
CA ASN A 462 1.47 19.67 6.03
C ASN A 462 0.36 20.56 6.61
N GLU A 463 0.75 21.61 7.31
CA GLU A 463 -0.16 22.52 7.98
C GLU A 463 -1.17 23.18 7.01
N GLN A 464 -0.76 23.49 5.79
CA GLN A 464 -1.64 24.15 4.79
C GLN A 464 -2.81 23.25 4.38
N LEU A 465 -2.54 22.00 4.07
CA LEU A 465 -3.61 21.05 3.75
C LEU A 465 -4.42 20.68 5.00
N ALA A 466 -3.77 20.61 6.16
CA ALA A 466 -4.47 20.38 7.43
C ALA A 466 -5.51 21.49 7.67
N GLU A 467 -5.10 22.76 7.58
CA GLU A 467 -6.01 23.91 7.73
C GLU A 467 -7.14 23.86 6.70
N GLN A 468 -6.81 23.60 5.42
CA GLN A 468 -7.81 23.52 4.35
C GLN A 468 -8.91 22.49 4.68
N TYR A 469 -8.53 21.25 5.02
CA TYR A 469 -9.50 20.19 5.31
C TYR A 469 -10.25 20.42 6.63
N LEU A 470 -9.58 20.93 7.67
CA LEU A 470 -10.25 21.28 8.93
C LEU A 470 -11.27 22.41 8.73
N ARG A 471 -10.98 23.42 7.92
CA ARG A 471 -11.95 24.47 7.56
C ARG A 471 -13.13 23.92 6.74
N GLN A 472 -12.91 22.95 5.86
CA GLN A 472 -14.01 22.25 5.17
C GLN A 472 -14.86 21.45 6.18
N ALA A 473 -14.25 20.81 7.17
CA ALA A 473 -14.95 20.06 8.21
C ALA A 473 -15.86 20.93 9.08
N LEU A 474 -15.62 22.25 9.17
CA LEU A 474 -16.53 23.18 9.87
C LEU A 474 -17.94 23.24 9.28
N THR A 475 -18.12 22.81 8.04
CA THR A 475 -19.43 22.76 7.36
C THR A 475 -20.14 21.41 7.49
N THR A 476 -19.54 20.48 8.25
CA THR A 476 -20.03 19.11 8.44
C THR A 476 -20.53 18.87 9.86
N THR A 477 -20.96 17.65 10.15
CA THR A 477 -21.29 17.21 11.52
C THR A 477 -20.10 17.30 12.49
N ASP A 478 -18.88 17.33 11.96
CA ASP A 478 -17.63 17.36 12.75
C ASP A 478 -17.15 18.79 13.07
N ALA A 479 -18.00 19.81 12.85
CA ALA A 479 -17.64 21.22 13.04
C ALA A 479 -17.05 21.54 14.42
N ALA A 480 -17.52 20.88 15.48
CA ALA A 480 -17.02 21.09 16.84
C ALA A 480 -15.60 20.55 17.01
N VAL A 481 -15.35 19.34 16.51
CA VAL A 481 -14.02 18.69 16.55
C VAL A 481 -13.03 19.43 15.65
N ALA A 482 -13.48 19.85 14.47
CA ALA A 482 -12.64 20.61 13.54
C ALA A 482 -12.22 21.97 14.12
N ARG A 483 -13.13 22.67 14.83
CA ARG A 483 -12.80 23.92 15.52
C ARG A 483 -11.78 23.69 16.63
N HIS A 484 -12.00 22.66 17.44
CA HIS A 484 -11.03 22.25 18.46
C HIS A 484 -9.63 22.00 17.85
N ASN A 485 -9.56 21.32 16.71
CA ASN A 485 -8.30 21.04 16.03
C ASN A 485 -7.65 22.32 15.49
N LEU A 486 -8.40 23.21 14.87
CA LEU A 486 -7.87 24.50 14.38
C LEU A 486 -7.29 25.34 15.52
N GLU A 487 -7.95 25.36 16.67
CA GLU A 487 -7.46 26.04 17.87
C GLU A 487 -6.24 25.34 18.47
N ALA A 488 -6.30 24.00 18.65
CA ALA A 488 -5.24 23.21 19.26
C ALA A 488 -3.95 23.20 18.41
N PHE A 489 -4.08 23.25 17.10
CA PHE A 489 -2.94 23.27 16.17
C PHE A 489 -2.50 24.70 15.79
N ALA A 490 -3.18 25.72 16.32
CA ALA A 490 -2.92 27.14 16.03
C ALA A 490 -2.91 27.47 14.51
N LEU A 491 -3.87 26.92 13.75
CA LEU A 491 -4.03 27.05 12.30
C LEU A 491 -5.02 28.17 11.91
#